data_68e5650fe3409f292a36da97b2782f5e
#
_entry.id   68e5650fe3409f292a36da97b2782f5e
#
_cell.length_a   1.000
_cell.length_b   1.000
_cell.length_c   1.000
_cell.angle_alpha   90.00
_cell.angle_beta   90.00
_cell.angle_gamma   90.00
#
_symmetry.space_group_name_H-M   'P 1'
#
loop_
_entity.id
_entity.type
_entity.pdbx_description
1 polymer ?
#
loop_
_entity_poly.entity_id
_entity_poly.type
_entity_poly.pdbx_seq_one_letter_code
_entity_poly.pdbx_strand_id
1 'polypeptide(L)'
;MPRLERWIAIMIALCVVVVSSIAFAEDGKTQTVQTQNSRQVSGQVSGQVSGQNSFRDSWFTVSIAGTNCGWMHEKFEVLGDRIQTTNEIRLTLGRAGASTTVRVGWKFTESSDGTPIECEVQQASGSEVSRTIYRFSKTEVAVDETAGGRTLSRKMPSPEGIWWTPAQVERNINARRKDGATEITYRTVDPSSGLRIVDMVSKRMGEGEAKKTIRWLTTNSAVPMPTEEDVDADGDVIISRTKMAIGDMIARRCSESQAKRSSATGGVDLIDRSMVSLAKPSPELLTARHARIAVRSTNGDALVFPASGAQRFEANPAGGLFVDIDVGRTSLVTAEELADARYLASSILIDAKDPAVIDLALRAVSSARLNETSPVADRAEALRAFVMQFIIHKDLATAFAGASAVAQSKAGDCSEHAVLLAALLRAQGIPSRVASGMVYAEEFAGKRDVFAWHMWTQAQVDGAWIDLDATLSSRSFHPGHLLLATSAQDDAQLDADFSNLLSTMGNVSIEVVHVDR
;
A
#
# COMPACT_ATOMS: atom_id res chain seq x y z
N MET A 1 3.53 -19.06 14.99
CA MET A 1 3.37 -18.21 13.85
C MET A 1 3.93 -16.85 14.11
N PRO A 2 4.65 -16.26 13.16
CA PRO A 2 4.82 -14.83 13.13
C PRO A 2 3.44 -14.21 12.87
N ARG A 3 2.77 -13.86 13.94
CA ARG A 3 1.34 -13.51 13.95
C ARG A 3 1.07 -12.12 13.41
N LEU A 4 2.11 -11.37 13.17
CA LEU A 4 2.01 -9.99 12.73
C LEU A 4 2.34 -9.79 11.26
N GLU A 5 3.13 -10.65 10.63
CA GLU A 5 3.35 -10.67 9.19
C GLU A 5 2.01 -10.82 8.43
N ARG A 6 0.99 -11.41 9.06
CA ARG A 6 -0.39 -11.42 8.57
C ARG A 6 -0.92 -10.03 8.26
N TRP A 7 -0.63 -9.08 9.16
CA TRP A 7 -1.27 -7.78 9.18
C TRP A 7 -0.60 -6.79 8.24
N ILE A 8 0.72 -6.88 8.09
CA ILE A 8 1.45 -6.04 7.14
C ILE A 8 1.05 -6.42 5.70
N ALA A 9 0.97 -7.72 5.38
CA ALA A 9 0.47 -8.17 4.09
C ALA A 9 -0.98 -7.71 3.82
N ILE A 10 -1.83 -7.74 4.83
CA ILE A 10 -3.22 -7.24 4.74
C ILE A 10 -3.23 -5.72 4.58
N MET A 11 -2.37 -5.02 5.30
CA MET A 11 -2.24 -3.57 5.22
C MET A 11 -1.79 -3.12 3.83
N ILE A 12 -0.77 -3.75 3.26
CA ILE A 12 -0.33 -3.52 1.89
C ILE A 12 -1.47 -3.80 0.91
N ALA A 13 -2.21 -4.91 1.10
CA ALA A 13 -3.36 -5.24 0.27
C ALA A 13 -4.47 -4.19 0.34
N LEU A 14 -4.80 -3.70 1.53
CA LEU A 14 -5.79 -2.63 1.73
C LEU A 14 -5.31 -1.31 1.14
N CYS A 15 -4.03 -1.00 1.27
CA CYS A 15 -3.42 0.20 0.74
C CYS A 15 -3.39 0.24 -0.78
N VAL A 16 -3.02 -0.86 -1.42
CA VAL A 16 -3.06 -1.03 -2.88
C VAL A 16 -4.46 -0.71 -3.41
N VAL A 17 -5.51 -1.08 -2.69
CA VAL A 17 -6.91 -0.86 -3.12
C VAL A 17 -7.40 0.56 -2.85
N VAL A 18 -7.01 1.17 -1.74
CA VAL A 18 -7.56 2.49 -1.34
C VAL A 18 -6.86 3.65 -2.03
N VAL A 19 -5.54 3.54 -2.25
CA VAL A 19 -4.76 4.62 -2.88
C VAL A 19 -4.98 4.69 -4.39
N SER A 20 -5.46 3.61 -5.02
CA SER A 20 -5.67 3.53 -6.48
C SER A 20 -7.01 4.09 -6.98
N SER A 21 -7.71 4.96 -6.27
CA SER A 21 -9.17 5.05 -6.46
C SER A 21 -9.77 6.38 -6.90
N ILE A 22 -9.06 7.27 -7.61
CA ILE A 22 -9.74 8.48 -8.10
C ILE A 22 -9.37 8.83 -9.55
N ALA A 23 -10.31 8.55 -10.46
CA ALA A 23 -10.40 9.25 -11.73
C ALA A 23 -11.71 10.05 -11.74
N PHE A 24 -11.64 11.34 -12.01
CA PHE A 24 -12.81 12.18 -12.19
C PHE A 24 -13.64 11.66 -13.36
N ALA A 25 -14.90 11.35 -13.11
CA ALA A 25 -15.88 11.09 -14.13
C ALA A 25 -16.40 12.43 -14.66
N GLU A 26 -15.82 12.93 -15.75
CA GLU A 26 -16.57 13.77 -16.68
C GLU A 26 -17.15 12.86 -17.77
N ASP A 27 -18.47 12.90 -17.90
CA ASP A 27 -19.36 12.25 -18.87
C ASP A 27 -19.66 10.75 -18.66
N GLY A 28 -20.88 10.56 -18.14
CA GLY A 28 -21.54 9.27 -18.07
C GLY A 28 -21.80 8.64 -19.43
N LYS A 29 -21.23 7.47 -19.64
CA LYS A 29 -21.82 6.37 -20.42
C LYS A 29 -21.19 5.06 -19.99
N THR A 30 -21.94 4.34 -19.18
CA THR A 30 -21.66 2.95 -18.80
C THR A 30 -21.76 2.05 -20.05
N GLN A 31 -20.65 1.51 -20.51
CA GLN A 31 -20.68 0.36 -21.41
C GLN A 31 -20.40 -0.90 -20.60
N THR A 32 -21.42 -1.74 -20.54
CA THR A 32 -21.34 -3.09 -19.97
C THR A 32 -20.54 -3.99 -20.92
N VAL A 33 -19.34 -4.38 -20.54
CA VAL A 33 -18.56 -5.39 -21.26
C VAL A 33 -18.94 -6.76 -20.72
N GLN A 34 -19.58 -7.56 -21.56
CA GLN A 34 -19.84 -8.98 -21.31
C GLN A 34 -18.53 -9.78 -21.35
N THR A 35 -18.23 -10.44 -20.26
CA THR A 35 -17.12 -11.39 -20.14
C THR A 35 -17.43 -12.67 -20.92
N GLN A 36 -16.64 -12.98 -21.93
CA GLN A 36 -16.65 -14.27 -22.59
C GLN A 36 -15.81 -15.29 -21.83
N ASN A 37 -16.41 -16.45 -21.61
CA ASN A 37 -15.87 -17.64 -20.98
C ASN A 37 -14.51 -18.09 -21.54
N SER A 38 -13.51 -18.26 -20.68
CA SER A 38 -12.31 -19.04 -20.97
C SER A 38 -12.43 -20.46 -20.43
N ARG A 39 -12.13 -21.41 -21.30
CA ARG A 39 -12.24 -22.86 -21.15
C ARG A 39 -11.39 -23.41 -20.02
N GLN A 40 -12.00 -24.27 -19.22
CA GLN A 40 -11.33 -25.22 -18.32
C GLN A 40 -10.37 -26.13 -19.12
N VAL A 41 -9.13 -26.20 -18.66
CA VAL A 41 -8.23 -27.33 -18.97
C VAL A 41 -8.09 -28.13 -17.69
N SER A 42 -8.77 -29.27 -17.66
CA SER A 42 -8.62 -30.31 -16.64
C SER A 42 -7.40 -31.17 -17.01
N GLY A 43 -6.34 -31.08 -16.21
CA GLY A 43 -5.23 -32.02 -16.23
C GLY A 43 -5.10 -32.68 -14.86
N GLN A 44 -5.63 -33.88 -14.69
CA GLN A 44 -5.31 -34.74 -13.54
C GLN A 44 -3.85 -35.18 -13.65
N VAL A 45 -3.04 -34.81 -12.67
CA VAL A 45 -1.79 -35.50 -12.38
C VAL A 45 -1.96 -36.17 -11.03
N SER A 46 -2.27 -37.46 -11.07
CA SER A 46 -2.20 -38.36 -9.93
C SER A 46 -0.74 -38.71 -9.68
N GLY A 47 -0.14 -38.10 -8.68
CA GLY A 47 1.14 -38.51 -8.12
C GLY A 47 1.01 -38.55 -6.61
N GLN A 48 0.87 -39.75 -6.03
CA GLN A 48 1.02 -39.97 -4.59
C GLN A 48 2.44 -39.61 -4.19
N VAL A 49 2.58 -38.47 -3.49
CA VAL A 49 3.77 -38.18 -2.70
C VAL A 49 3.45 -38.52 -1.25
N SER A 50 3.95 -39.66 -0.83
CA SER A 50 3.90 -40.13 0.54
C SER A 50 4.74 -39.24 1.44
N GLY A 51 4.14 -38.72 2.55
CA GLY A 51 4.84 -38.33 3.74
C GLY A 51 5.27 -36.86 3.84
N GLN A 52 4.41 -35.90 3.57
CA GLN A 52 4.58 -34.51 4.07
C GLN A 52 3.89 -34.41 5.43
N ASN A 53 4.67 -34.36 6.51
CA ASN A 53 4.13 -34.08 7.84
C ASN A 53 3.92 -32.57 7.98
N SER A 54 2.74 -32.09 7.56
CA SER A 54 2.27 -30.76 7.93
C SER A 54 2.01 -30.77 9.43
N PHE A 55 2.70 -29.92 10.20
CA PHE A 55 2.42 -29.83 11.65
C PHE A 55 1.44 -28.71 11.99
N ARG A 56 1.07 -27.85 11.03
CA ARG A 56 0.00 -26.88 11.16
C ARG A 56 -0.56 -26.46 9.79
N ASP A 57 -1.88 -26.45 9.70
CA ASP A 57 -2.64 -25.94 8.57
C ASP A 57 -3.87 -25.22 9.09
N SER A 58 -3.97 -23.92 8.91
CA SER A 58 -5.00 -23.08 9.52
C SER A 58 -5.64 -22.14 8.51
N TRP A 59 -6.96 -22.19 8.44
CA TRP A 59 -7.77 -21.35 7.59
C TRP A 59 -8.62 -20.39 8.41
N PHE A 60 -8.82 -19.17 7.89
CA PHE A 60 -9.59 -18.12 8.55
C PHE A 60 -10.51 -17.43 7.53
N THR A 61 -11.73 -17.13 7.95
CA THR A 61 -12.54 -16.10 7.27
C THR A 61 -12.04 -14.73 7.69
N VAL A 62 -12.03 -13.78 6.77
CA VAL A 62 -11.65 -12.39 7.06
C VAL A 62 -12.83 -11.48 6.80
N SER A 63 -13.15 -10.65 7.80
CA SER A 63 -14.14 -9.58 7.70
C SER A 63 -13.53 -8.24 8.04
N ILE A 64 -14.01 -7.17 7.40
CA ILE A 64 -13.67 -5.79 7.69
C ILE A 64 -14.97 -5.04 7.98
N ALA A 65 -15.03 -4.32 9.09
CA ALA A 65 -16.23 -3.61 9.55
C ALA A 65 -17.50 -4.47 9.54
N GLY A 66 -17.37 -5.75 9.93
CA GLY A 66 -18.46 -6.71 10.00
C GLY A 66 -18.85 -7.37 8.67
N THR A 67 -18.27 -6.96 7.54
CA THR A 67 -18.54 -7.56 6.22
C THR A 67 -17.47 -8.58 5.88
N ASN A 68 -17.86 -9.82 5.56
CA ASN A 68 -16.92 -10.83 5.07
C ASN A 68 -16.37 -10.37 3.71
N CYS A 69 -15.05 -10.32 3.61
CA CYS A 69 -14.37 -9.86 2.41
C CYS A 69 -13.31 -10.83 1.89
N GLY A 70 -13.04 -11.95 2.60
CA GLY A 70 -12.06 -12.89 2.11
C GLY A 70 -11.66 -13.98 3.11
N TRP A 71 -10.47 -14.50 2.89
CA TRP A 71 -9.88 -15.55 3.71
C TRP A 71 -8.38 -15.38 3.87
N MET A 72 -7.85 -16.06 4.87
CA MET A 72 -6.42 -16.20 5.11
C MET A 72 -6.08 -17.66 5.36
N HIS A 73 -4.92 -18.07 4.90
CA HIS A 73 -4.38 -19.41 5.05
C HIS A 73 -2.95 -19.37 5.57
N GLU A 74 -2.65 -20.25 6.49
CA GLU A 74 -1.34 -20.40 7.08
C GLU A 74 -0.97 -21.87 7.18
N LYS A 75 0.26 -22.19 6.78
CA LYS A 75 0.73 -23.55 6.77
C LYS A 75 2.20 -23.64 7.19
N PHE A 76 2.52 -24.67 7.98
CA PHE A 76 3.87 -25.07 8.33
C PHE A 76 4.07 -26.50 7.88
N GLU A 77 5.08 -26.72 7.07
CA GLU A 77 5.43 -28.02 6.53
C GLU A 77 6.88 -28.37 6.85
N VAL A 78 7.10 -29.62 7.27
CA VAL A 78 8.44 -30.19 7.43
C VAL A 78 8.77 -30.98 6.19
N LEU A 79 9.78 -30.53 5.46
CA LEU A 79 10.22 -31.09 4.18
C LEU A 79 11.65 -31.63 4.32
N GLY A 80 11.78 -32.80 4.94
CA GLY A 80 13.09 -33.38 5.27
C GLY A 80 13.83 -32.56 6.31
N ASP A 81 14.96 -31.97 5.92
CA ASP A 81 15.78 -31.08 6.76
C ASP A 81 15.36 -29.60 6.74
N ARG A 82 14.27 -29.30 6.05
CA ARG A 82 13.75 -27.94 5.89
C ARG A 82 12.38 -27.77 6.50
N ILE A 83 12.08 -26.53 6.87
CA ILE A 83 10.75 -26.12 7.29
C ILE A 83 10.28 -25.03 6.33
N GLN A 84 9.05 -25.16 5.87
CA GLN A 84 8.42 -24.19 5.01
C GLN A 84 7.21 -23.59 5.72
N THR A 85 7.21 -22.27 5.85
CA THR A 85 6.09 -21.49 6.35
C THR A 85 5.43 -20.76 5.20
N THR A 86 4.13 -20.93 5.05
CA THR A 86 3.34 -20.21 4.05
C THR A 86 2.29 -19.36 4.75
N ASN A 87 2.13 -18.13 4.28
CA ASN A 87 1.03 -17.27 4.65
C ASN A 87 0.42 -16.71 3.36
N GLU A 88 -0.90 -16.72 3.26
CA GLU A 88 -1.62 -16.16 2.13
C GLU A 88 -2.90 -15.50 2.63
N ILE A 89 -3.18 -14.30 2.15
CA ILE A 89 -4.46 -13.62 2.30
C ILE A 89 -5.05 -13.29 0.94
N ARG A 90 -6.35 -13.46 0.82
CA ARG A 90 -7.12 -13.03 -0.34
C ARG A 90 -8.34 -12.25 0.12
N LEU A 91 -8.46 -11.02 -0.36
CA LEU A 91 -9.57 -10.11 -0.06
C LEU A 91 -10.25 -9.67 -1.34
N THR A 92 -11.56 -9.59 -1.32
CA THR A 92 -12.37 -8.92 -2.34
C THR A 92 -12.83 -7.59 -1.74
N LEU A 93 -12.47 -6.49 -2.39
CA LEU A 93 -12.67 -5.15 -1.89
C LEU A 93 -13.48 -4.35 -2.91
N GLY A 94 -14.48 -3.63 -2.43
CA GLY A 94 -15.31 -2.75 -3.25
C GLY A 94 -14.59 -1.44 -3.55
N ARG A 95 -14.82 -0.89 -4.74
CA ARG A 95 -14.25 0.37 -5.24
C ARG A 95 -15.30 1.12 -6.05
N ALA A 96 -16.07 2.00 -5.41
CA ALA A 96 -17.07 2.85 -6.09
C ALA A 96 -18.01 2.08 -7.05
N GLY A 97 -18.52 0.92 -6.59
CA GLY A 97 -19.41 0.06 -7.39
C GLY A 97 -18.72 -1.02 -8.22
N ALA A 98 -17.39 -0.98 -8.37
CA ALA A 98 -16.57 -2.08 -8.88
C ALA A 98 -16.05 -2.94 -7.71
N SER A 99 -15.45 -4.08 -8.00
CA SER A 99 -14.74 -4.88 -7.01
C SER A 99 -13.41 -5.37 -7.55
N THR A 100 -12.39 -5.35 -6.72
CA THR A 100 -11.10 -5.95 -7.05
C THR A 100 -10.73 -7.02 -6.04
N THR A 101 -10.00 -8.03 -6.50
CA THR A 101 -9.42 -9.05 -5.62
C THR A 101 -7.96 -8.74 -5.39
N VAL A 102 -7.59 -8.64 -4.13
CA VAL A 102 -6.21 -8.50 -3.69
C VAL A 102 -5.76 -9.81 -3.08
N ARG A 103 -4.59 -10.26 -3.46
CA ARG A 103 -3.93 -11.44 -2.91
C ARG A 103 -2.50 -11.05 -2.52
N VAL A 104 -2.14 -11.34 -1.28
CA VAL A 104 -0.77 -11.21 -0.80
C VAL A 104 -0.39 -12.49 -0.09
N GLY A 105 0.76 -13.03 -0.41
CA GLY A 105 1.25 -14.21 0.24
C GLY A 105 2.77 -14.29 0.20
N TRP A 106 3.33 -15.01 1.15
CA TRP A 106 4.74 -15.33 1.16
C TRP A 106 4.97 -16.79 1.59
N LYS A 107 6.09 -17.30 1.16
CA LYS A 107 6.56 -18.63 1.47
C LYS A 107 8.01 -18.53 1.92
N PHE A 108 8.27 -18.85 3.17
CA PHE A 108 9.59 -18.81 3.77
C PHE A 108 10.12 -20.21 4.00
N THR A 109 11.30 -20.49 3.50
CA THR A 109 11.99 -21.76 3.65
C THR A 109 13.24 -21.57 4.51
N GLU A 110 13.35 -22.36 5.57
CA GLU A 110 14.48 -22.37 6.50
C GLU A 110 14.92 -23.81 6.76
N SER A 111 16.14 -24.00 7.21
CA SER A 111 16.60 -25.29 7.69
C SER A 111 16.01 -25.60 9.08
N SER A 112 16.08 -26.86 9.50
CA SER A 112 15.54 -27.28 10.81
C SER A 112 16.20 -26.57 12.02
N ASP A 113 17.42 -26.07 11.87
CA ASP A 113 18.12 -25.26 12.86
C ASP A 113 17.72 -23.76 12.82
N GLY A 114 16.90 -23.36 11.86
CA GLY A 114 16.40 -21.98 11.72
C GLY A 114 17.27 -21.09 10.84
N THR A 115 18.20 -21.65 10.05
CA THR A 115 18.95 -20.87 9.06
C THR A 115 18.04 -20.51 7.87
N PRO A 116 17.86 -19.24 7.50
CA PRO A 116 17.03 -18.84 6.37
C PRO A 116 17.66 -19.30 5.06
N ILE A 117 16.84 -19.80 4.13
CA ILE A 117 17.26 -20.28 2.80
C ILE A 117 16.66 -19.42 1.69
N GLU A 118 15.34 -19.30 1.66
CA GLU A 118 14.63 -18.55 0.61
C GLU A 118 13.31 -17.99 1.15
N CYS A 119 12.95 -16.83 0.66
CA CYS A 119 11.61 -16.29 0.85
C CYS A 119 11.04 -15.87 -0.50
N GLU A 120 9.85 -16.34 -0.82
CA GLU A 120 9.08 -15.93 -2.00
C GLU A 120 7.89 -15.11 -1.52
N VAL A 121 7.72 -13.91 -2.08
CA VAL A 121 6.56 -13.05 -1.86
C VAL A 121 5.79 -12.92 -3.17
N GLN A 122 4.49 -13.07 -3.11
CA GLN A 122 3.59 -12.83 -4.23
C GLN A 122 2.52 -11.83 -3.83
N GLN A 123 2.30 -10.84 -4.71
CA GLN A 123 1.24 -9.87 -4.56
C GLN A 123 0.45 -9.81 -5.87
N ALA A 124 -0.86 -9.71 -5.78
CA ALA A 124 -1.72 -9.52 -6.94
C ALA A 124 -2.86 -8.56 -6.59
N SER A 125 -3.16 -7.64 -7.49
CA SER A 125 -4.28 -6.72 -7.42
C SER A 125 -4.97 -6.67 -8.79
N GLY A 126 -6.19 -7.21 -8.86
CA GLY A 126 -6.84 -7.40 -10.15
C GLY A 126 -6.05 -8.33 -11.06
N SER A 127 -5.62 -7.81 -12.21
CA SER A 127 -4.78 -8.53 -13.19
C SER A 127 -3.27 -8.38 -12.95
N GLU A 128 -2.86 -7.39 -12.16
CA GLU A 128 -1.45 -7.12 -11.88
C GLU A 128 -0.90 -8.12 -10.87
N VAL A 129 0.24 -8.71 -11.20
CA VAL A 129 0.92 -9.70 -10.35
C VAL A 129 2.39 -9.33 -10.24
N SER A 130 2.88 -9.24 -9.00
CA SER A 130 4.30 -9.15 -8.70
C SER A 130 4.78 -10.34 -7.89
N ARG A 131 6.05 -10.69 -8.07
CA ARG A 131 6.72 -11.78 -7.37
C ARG A 131 8.13 -11.35 -7.00
N THR A 132 8.48 -11.49 -5.72
CA THR A 132 9.83 -11.23 -5.23
C THR A 132 10.41 -12.49 -4.61
N ILE A 133 11.63 -12.86 -5.00
CA ILE A 133 12.36 -14.00 -4.43
C ILE A 133 13.61 -13.48 -3.75
N TYR A 134 13.74 -13.77 -2.46
CA TYR A 134 14.90 -13.49 -1.63
C TYR A 134 15.65 -14.79 -1.39
N ARG A 135 16.93 -14.87 -1.80
CA ARG A 135 17.80 -16.03 -1.52
C ARG A 135 18.89 -15.63 -0.57
N PHE A 136 18.88 -16.24 0.60
CA PHE A 136 19.78 -15.90 1.70
C PHE A 136 21.14 -16.58 1.54
N SER A 137 22.19 -15.82 1.82
CA SER A 137 23.53 -16.30 2.08
C SER A 137 24.03 -15.77 3.44
N LYS A 138 25.26 -16.06 3.82
CA LYS A 138 25.79 -15.60 5.12
C LYS A 138 25.89 -14.08 5.25
N THR A 139 26.15 -13.37 4.17
CA THR A 139 26.46 -11.94 4.18
C THR A 139 25.53 -11.08 3.32
N GLU A 140 24.84 -11.69 2.38
CA GLU A 140 23.98 -10.99 1.43
C GLU A 140 22.72 -11.78 1.10
N VAL A 141 21.71 -11.08 0.62
CA VAL A 141 20.50 -11.65 0.07
C VAL A 141 20.43 -11.25 -1.41
N ALA A 142 20.34 -12.24 -2.30
CA ALA A 142 20.03 -12.01 -3.69
C ALA A 142 18.51 -11.84 -3.84
N VAL A 143 18.08 -10.81 -4.56
CA VAL A 143 16.68 -10.43 -4.72
C VAL A 143 16.34 -10.40 -6.19
N ASP A 144 15.33 -11.16 -6.60
CA ASP A 144 14.73 -11.12 -7.93
C ASP A 144 13.29 -10.65 -7.82
N GLU A 145 12.99 -9.48 -8.36
CA GLU A 145 11.66 -8.88 -8.40
C GLU A 145 11.09 -8.96 -9.81
N THR A 146 9.90 -9.54 -9.95
CA THR A 146 9.22 -9.69 -11.24
C THR A 146 7.85 -9.02 -11.18
N ALA A 147 7.60 -8.09 -12.09
CA ALA A 147 6.29 -7.47 -12.32
C ALA A 147 6.17 -7.07 -13.80
N GLY A 148 4.95 -7.07 -14.35
CA GLY A 148 4.72 -6.71 -15.76
C GLY A 148 5.54 -7.54 -16.77
N GLY A 149 5.90 -8.79 -16.45
CA GLY A 149 6.73 -9.65 -17.29
C GLY A 149 8.22 -9.33 -17.28
N ARG A 150 8.69 -8.43 -16.42
CA ARG A 150 10.10 -8.02 -16.29
C ARG A 150 10.65 -8.48 -14.96
N THR A 151 11.94 -8.81 -14.92
CA THR A 151 12.66 -9.16 -13.70
C THR A 151 13.81 -8.19 -13.47
N LEU A 152 13.87 -7.63 -12.26
CA LEU A 152 14.97 -6.83 -11.76
C LEU A 152 15.72 -7.63 -10.69
N SER A 153 17.02 -7.83 -10.90
CA SER A 153 17.87 -8.54 -9.94
C SER A 153 18.78 -7.56 -9.22
N ARG A 154 18.86 -7.68 -7.90
CA ARG A 154 19.76 -6.88 -7.05
C ARG A 154 20.28 -7.70 -5.88
N LYS A 155 21.21 -7.14 -5.13
CA LYS A 155 21.69 -7.71 -3.88
C LYS A 155 21.49 -6.70 -2.76
N MET A 156 21.22 -7.20 -1.57
CA MET A 156 21.12 -6.40 -0.35
C MET A 156 21.90 -7.08 0.78
N PRO A 157 22.35 -6.35 1.82
CA PRO A 157 22.91 -6.96 3.02
C PRO A 157 21.92 -7.92 3.66
N SER A 158 22.44 -8.99 4.26
CA SER A 158 21.59 -9.85 5.12
C SER A 158 21.08 -9.03 6.31
N PRO A 159 19.83 -9.29 6.78
CA PRO A 159 19.30 -8.64 7.98
C PRO A 159 20.23 -8.80 9.17
N GLU A 160 20.57 -7.68 9.83
CA GLU A 160 21.56 -7.65 10.90
C GLU A 160 20.97 -7.99 12.28
N GLY A 161 21.85 -8.50 13.16
CA GLY A 161 21.53 -8.80 14.55
C GLY A 161 20.81 -10.14 14.74
N ILE A 162 20.28 -10.35 15.95
CA ILE A 162 19.55 -11.58 16.31
C ILE A 162 18.07 -11.35 15.99
N TRP A 163 17.52 -12.20 15.16
CA TRP A 163 16.09 -12.24 14.82
C TRP A 163 15.63 -13.68 14.62
N TRP A 164 14.34 -13.94 14.76
CA TRP A 164 13.75 -15.25 14.58
C TRP A 164 13.14 -15.38 13.20
N THR A 165 13.41 -16.48 12.52
CA THR A 165 12.69 -16.89 11.31
C THR A 165 11.24 -17.24 11.64
N PRO A 166 10.34 -17.30 10.66
CA PRO A 166 8.93 -17.60 10.89
C PRO A 166 8.67 -18.86 11.71
N ALA A 167 9.36 -19.97 11.46
CA ALA A 167 9.16 -21.17 12.26
C ALA A 167 9.80 -21.07 13.66
N GLN A 168 10.88 -20.31 13.83
CA GLN A 168 11.43 -20.02 15.16
C GLN A 168 10.48 -19.16 16.00
N VAL A 169 9.82 -18.15 15.38
CA VAL A 169 8.82 -17.32 16.07
C VAL A 169 7.72 -18.21 16.63
N GLU A 170 7.16 -19.10 15.82
CA GLU A 170 6.09 -20.01 16.24
C GLU A 170 6.51 -20.88 17.43
N ARG A 171 7.67 -21.55 17.30
CA ARG A 171 8.18 -22.44 18.35
C ARG A 171 8.45 -21.71 19.66
N ASN A 172 9.15 -20.57 19.58
CA ASN A 172 9.62 -19.86 20.77
C ASN A 172 8.48 -19.14 21.50
N ILE A 173 7.50 -18.57 20.77
CA ILE A 173 6.33 -17.95 21.38
C ILE A 173 5.48 -19.00 22.10
N ASN A 174 5.22 -20.13 21.46
CA ASN A 174 4.43 -21.19 22.07
C ASN A 174 5.11 -21.80 23.31
N ALA A 175 6.43 -21.97 23.26
CA ALA A 175 7.19 -22.41 24.43
C ALA A 175 7.06 -21.39 25.59
N ARG A 176 7.35 -20.11 25.35
CA ARG A 176 7.25 -19.07 26.38
C ARG A 176 5.85 -18.90 26.95
N ARG A 177 4.81 -19.04 26.12
CA ARG A 177 3.42 -19.01 26.58
C ARG A 177 3.07 -20.19 27.51
N LYS A 178 3.54 -21.39 27.17
CA LYS A 178 3.40 -22.59 28.01
C LYS A 178 4.17 -22.45 29.34
N ASP A 179 5.31 -21.79 29.31
CA ASP A 179 6.12 -21.47 30.50
C ASP A 179 5.51 -20.34 31.36
N GLY A 180 4.33 -19.80 30.97
CA GLY A 180 3.60 -18.81 31.76
C GLY A 180 4.04 -17.37 31.54
N ALA A 181 4.79 -17.06 30.49
CA ALA A 181 5.18 -15.68 30.17
C ALA A 181 3.95 -14.78 30.04
N THR A 182 4.04 -13.58 30.60
CA THR A 182 3.02 -12.52 30.48
C THR A 182 3.38 -11.47 29.41
N GLU A 183 4.65 -11.38 29.05
CA GLU A 183 5.17 -10.52 27.99
C GLU A 183 6.26 -11.27 27.23
N ILE A 184 6.25 -11.14 25.89
CA ILE A 184 7.23 -11.77 25.00
C ILE A 184 7.71 -10.72 24.02
N THR A 185 9.02 -10.43 24.06
CA THR A 185 9.69 -9.53 23.10
C THR A 185 10.58 -10.35 22.17
N TYR A 186 10.60 -10.00 20.90
CA TYR A 186 11.43 -10.65 19.89
C TYR A 186 11.57 -9.77 18.65
N ARG A 187 12.53 -10.12 17.79
CA ARG A 187 12.74 -9.53 16.47
C ARG A 187 12.48 -10.59 15.41
N THR A 188 11.89 -10.19 14.32
CA THR A 188 11.66 -11.05 13.15
C THR A 188 11.78 -10.25 11.86
N VAL A 189 11.77 -10.91 10.73
CA VAL A 189 11.67 -10.24 9.43
C VAL A 189 10.22 -10.13 9.01
N ASP A 190 9.90 -9.06 8.29
CA ASP A 190 8.66 -8.95 7.54
C ASP A 190 8.94 -9.20 6.05
N PRO A 191 8.55 -10.37 5.52
CA PRO A 191 8.79 -10.69 4.12
C PRO A 191 8.03 -9.78 3.14
N SER A 192 6.86 -9.30 3.52
CA SER A 192 6.01 -8.50 2.63
C SER A 192 6.51 -7.07 2.44
N SER A 193 7.39 -6.59 3.33
CA SER A 193 7.97 -5.25 3.31
C SER A 193 9.50 -5.24 3.07
N GLY A 194 9.99 -6.11 2.20
CA GLY A 194 11.39 -6.11 1.77
C GLY A 194 12.36 -6.75 2.77
N LEU A 195 11.93 -7.72 3.59
CA LEU A 195 12.72 -8.36 4.65
C LEU A 195 13.16 -7.40 5.77
N ARG A 196 12.36 -6.39 6.04
CA ARG A 196 12.64 -5.45 7.13
C ARG A 196 12.61 -6.17 8.48
N ILE A 197 13.58 -5.85 9.35
CA ILE A 197 13.55 -6.30 10.74
C ILE A 197 12.51 -5.49 11.51
N VAL A 198 11.65 -6.18 12.23
CA VAL A 198 10.62 -5.58 13.09
C VAL A 198 10.77 -6.05 14.53
N ASP A 199 10.67 -5.10 15.47
CA ASP A 199 10.62 -5.39 16.90
C ASP A 199 9.19 -5.68 17.31
N MET A 200 8.99 -6.76 18.03
CA MET A 200 7.70 -7.32 18.39
C MET A 200 7.54 -7.38 19.90
N VAL A 201 6.38 -6.95 20.40
CA VAL A 201 5.99 -7.10 21.79
C VAL A 201 4.61 -7.73 21.86
N SER A 202 4.48 -8.87 22.54
CA SER A 202 3.21 -9.58 22.76
C SER A 202 2.93 -9.66 24.26
N LYS A 203 1.81 -9.06 24.72
CA LYS A 203 1.41 -8.98 26.12
C LYS A 203 0.13 -9.76 26.38
N ARG A 204 0.11 -10.51 27.47
CA ARG A 204 -1.08 -11.22 27.95
C ARG A 204 -2.08 -10.23 28.55
N MET A 205 -3.31 -10.22 28.04
CA MET A 205 -4.35 -9.28 28.46
C MET A 205 -5.42 -9.91 29.38
N GLY A 206 -5.52 -11.24 29.42
CA GLY A 206 -6.54 -11.95 30.21
C GLY A 206 -7.28 -13.01 29.39
N GLU A 207 -8.56 -13.25 29.72
CA GLU A 207 -9.40 -14.19 28.97
C GLU A 207 -9.80 -13.62 27.61
N GLY A 208 -9.84 -14.50 26.60
CA GLY A 208 -10.27 -14.15 25.24
C GLY A 208 -11.79 -14.16 25.09
N GLU A 209 -12.29 -13.66 23.95
CA GLU A 209 -13.71 -13.73 23.57
C GLU A 209 -14.14 -15.18 23.28
N ALA A 210 -13.26 -15.94 22.62
CA ALA A 210 -13.52 -17.36 22.38
C ALA A 210 -13.34 -18.18 23.67
N LYS A 211 -14.19 -19.19 23.85
CA LYS A 211 -14.14 -20.06 25.04
C LYS A 211 -12.77 -20.72 25.18
N LYS A 212 -12.23 -20.73 26.40
CA LYS A 212 -10.95 -21.35 26.75
C LYS A 212 -9.75 -20.77 25.98
N THR A 213 -9.80 -19.50 25.65
CA THR A 213 -8.69 -18.78 25.03
C THR A 213 -8.12 -17.73 25.98
N ILE A 214 -6.86 -17.37 25.74
CA ILE A 214 -6.18 -16.24 26.38
C ILE A 214 -5.96 -15.18 25.34
N ARG A 215 -6.31 -13.93 25.67
CA ARG A 215 -6.08 -12.77 24.82
C ARG A 215 -4.66 -12.26 24.96
N TRP A 216 -4.03 -12.03 23.81
CA TRP A 216 -2.73 -11.41 23.70
C TRP A 216 -2.84 -10.15 22.84
N LEU A 217 -2.20 -9.06 23.27
CA LEU A 217 -2.05 -7.84 22.50
C LEU A 217 -0.64 -7.81 21.92
N THR A 218 -0.53 -7.78 20.60
CA THR A 218 0.75 -7.77 19.91
C THR A 218 0.93 -6.45 19.17
N THR A 219 2.07 -5.80 19.39
CA THR A 219 2.51 -4.57 18.69
C THR A 219 3.79 -4.82 17.94
N ASN A 220 4.06 -4.00 16.93
CA ASN A 220 5.30 -4.01 16.18
C ASN A 220 5.83 -2.60 15.93
N SER A 221 7.13 -2.52 15.64
CA SER A 221 7.80 -1.23 15.39
C SER A 221 7.51 -0.62 14.01
N ALA A 222 6.98 -1.39 13.07
CA ALA A 222 6.73 -0.93 11.69
C ALA A 222 5.29 -0.42 11.50
N VAL A 223 4.32 -0.97 12.25
CA VAL A 223 2.90 -0.65 12.09
C VAL A 223 2.30 -0.23 13.43
N PRO A 224 1.81 0.99 13.59
CA PRO A 224 1.31 1.53 14.87
C PRO A 224 -0.05 0.97 15.30
N MET A 225 -0.53 -0.11 14.67
CA MET A 225 -1.82 -0.71 15.00
C MET A 225 -1.64 -2.04 15.75
N PRO A 226 -2.03 -2.09 17.03
CA PRO A 226 -1.97 -3.33 17.80
C PRO A 226 -2.99 -4.35 17.30
N THR A 227 -2.62 -5.63 17.43
CA THR A 227 -3.47 -6.77 17.12
C THR A 227 -3.80 -7.55 18.37
N GLU A 228 -5.08 -7.77 18.64
CA GLU A 228 -5.57 -8.65 19.68
C GLU A 228 -5.77 -10.05 19.12
N GLU A 229 -5.27 -11.07 19.82
CA GLU A 229 -5.39 -12.47 19.43
C GLU A 229 -5.93 -13.32 20.58
N ASP A 230 -7.01 -14.04 20.37
CA ASP A 230 -7.50 -15.06 21.26
C ASP A 230 -6.85 -16.40 20.89
N VAL A 231 -6.04 -16.94 21.81
CA VAL A 231 -5.19 -18.11 21.62
C VAL A 231 -5.61 -19.22 22.55
N ASP A 232 -5.80 -20.44 22.04
CA ASP A 232 -6.16 -21.60 22.83
C ASP A 232 -4.95 -22.22 23.57
N ALA A 233 -5.20 -23.31 24.31
CA ALA A 233 -4.17 -23.98 25.11
C ALA A 233 -3.05 -24.63 24.27
N ASP A 234 -3.34 -24.99 23.02
CA ASP A 234 -2.36 -25.55 22.08
C ASP A 234 -1.49 -24.47 21.40
N GLY A 235 -1.83 -23.21 21.62
CA GLY A 235 -1.17 -22.04 21.04
C GLY A 235 -1.77 -21.62 19.71
N ASP A 236 -2.92 -22.19 19.34
CA ASP A 236 -3.60 -21.84 18.11
C ASP A 236 -4.41 -20.56 18.22
N VAL A 237 -4.30 -19.67 17.23
CA VAL A 237 -5.14 -18.49 17.14
C VAL A 237 -6.53 -18.89 16.65
N ILE A 238 -7.53 -18.51 17.44
CA ILE A 238 -8.95 -18.75 17.13
C ILE A 238 -9.59 -17.49 16.54
N ILE A 239 -9.26 -16.33 17.11
CA ILE A 239 -9.70 -15.03 16.62
C ILE A 239 -8.50 -14.09 16.62
N SER A 240 -8.37 -13.29 15.58
CA SER A 240 -7.44 -12.18 15.53
C SER A 240 -8.19 -10.92 15.12
N ARG A 241 -7.95 -9.80 15.80
CA ARG A 241 -8.60 -8.52 15.57
C ARG A 241 -7.59 -7.41 15.52
N THR A 242 -7.67 -6.59 14.47
CA THR A 242 -6.93 -5.32 14.37
C THR A 242 -7.92 -4.19 14.19
N LYS A 243 -7.82 -3.18 15.04
CA LYS A 243 -8.61 -1.96 14.91
C LYS A 243 -8.03 -1.11 13.79
N MET A 244 -8.84 -0.83 12.79
CA MET A 244 -8.50 0.07 11.69
C MET A 244 -9.51 1.21 11.65
N ALA A 245 -9.13 2.33 11.09
CA ALA A 245 -9.99 3.48 10.93
C ALA A 245 -11.27 3.21 10.11
N ILE A 246 -11.15 2.35 9.12
CA ILE A 246 -12.27 1.91 8.26
C ILE A 246 -13.17 0.85 8.90
N GLY A 247 -12.90 0.45 10.14
CA GLY A 247 -13.58 -0.57 10.92
C GLY A 247 -12.69 -1.78 11.23
N ASP A 248 -13.03 -2.51 12.28
CA ASP A 248 -12.25 -3.66 12.74
C ASP A 248 -12.08 -4.71 11.64
N MET A 249 -10.84 -5.14 11.44
CA MET A 249 -10.56 -6.34 10.67
C MET A 249 -10.46 -7.53 11.61
N ILE A 250 -11.25 -8.56 11.33
CA ILE A 250 -11.35 -9.75 12.18
C ILE A 250 -11.10 -10.98 11.31
N ALA A 251 -10.11 -11.79 11.72
CA ALA A 251 -9.89 -13.12 11.19
C ALA A 251 -10.39 -14.16 12.19
N ARG A 252 -11.26 -15.09 11.75
CA ARG A 252 -11.80 -16.17 12.59
C ARG A 252 -11.43 -17.52 12.01
N ARG A 253 -10.85 -18.38 12.84
CA ARG A 253 -10.48 -19.74 12.44
C ARG A 253 -11.70 -20.52 11.95
N CYS A 254 -11.54 -21.25 10.87
CA CYS A 254 -12.61 -22.03 10.24
C CYS A 254 -12.04 -23.20 9.42
N SER A 255 -12.89 -23.95 8.75
CA SER A 255 -12.44 -24.92 7.75
C SER A 255 -12.07 -24.24 6.41
N GLU A 256 -11.23 -24.89 5.62
CA GLU A 256 -10.89 -24.43 4.26
C GLU A 256 -12.15 -24.15 3.43
N SER A 257 -13.12 -25.07 3.48
CA SER A 257 -14.35 -24.91 2.72
C SER A 257 -15.21 -23.72 3.16
N GLN A 258 -15.18 -23.35 4.44
CA GLN A 258 -15.84 -22.14 4.94
C GLN A 258 -15.08 -20.89 4.49
N ALA A 259 -13.76 -20.88 4.62
CA ALA A 259 -12.90 -19.77 4.18
C ALA A 259 -13.15 -19.42 2.70
N LYS A 260 -13.06 -20.42 1.83
CA LYS A 260 -13.22 -20.22 0.37
C LYS A 260 -14.64 -19.81 -0.04
N ARG A 261 -15.68 -20.25 0.67
CA ARG A 261 -17.06 -19.80 0.41
C ARG A 261 -17.31 -18.36 0.83
N SER A 262 -16.69 -17.90 1.90
CA SER A 262 -16.89 -16.54 2.42
C SER A 262 -16.36 -15.45 1.48
N SER A 263 -15.44 -15.77 0.60
CA SER A 263 -14.88 -14.83 -0.40
C SER A 263 -15.82 -14.52 -1.57
N ALA A 264 -16.95 -15.22 -1.68
CA ALA A 264 -17.89 -15.06 -2.80
C ALA A 264 -18.99 -14.01 -2.55
N THR A 265 -19.09 -13.46 -1.35
CA THR A 265 -20.15 -12.52 -0.96
C THR A 265 -19.57 -11.12 -0.78
N GLY A 266 -19.75 -10.25 -1.76
CA GLY A 266 -19.60 -8.79 -1.78
C GLY A 266 -18.43 -8.18 -0.98
N GLY A 267 -17.61 -7.35 -1.62
CA GLY A 267 -16.48 -6.68 -0.94
C GLY A 267 -16.94 -5.50 -0.06
N VAL A 268 -16.12 -5.15 0.94
CA VAL A 268 -16.25 -3.88 1.67
C VAL A 268 -15.84 -2.75 0.73
N ASP A 269 -16.69 -1.76 0.55
CA ASP A 269 -16.30 -0.55 -0.19
C ASP A 269 -15.42 0.33 0.69
N LEU A 270 -14.11 0.24 0.45
CA LEU A 270 -13.10 0.98 1.20
C LEU A 270 -13.10 2.46 0.83
N ILE A 271 -13.44 2.79 -0.41
CA ILE A 271 -13.51 4.18 -0.87
C ILE A 271 -14.60 4.90 -0.09
N ASP A 272 -15.79 4.32 -0.05
CA ASP A 272 -16.92 4.91 0.67
C ASP A 272 -16.60 5.20 2.13
N ARG A 273 -15.84 4.32 2.78
CA ARG A 273 -15.47 4.42 4.20
C ARG A 273 -14.31 5.36 4.49
N SER A 274 -13.46 5.63 3.51
CA SER A 274 -12.27 6.48 3.67
C SER A 274 -12.49 7.94 3.26
N MET A 275 -13.60 8.24 2.60
CA MET A 275 -13.94 9.61 2.22
C MET A 275 -14.37 10.44 3.44
N VAL A 276 -13.95 11.71 3.46
CA VAL A 276 -14.38 12.69 4.47
C VAL A 276 -15.34 13.68 3.82
N SER A 277 -16.61 13.65 4.21
CA SER A 277 -17.61 14.60 3.71
C SER A 277 -17.46 15.94 4.42
N LEU A 278 -17.52 17.01 3.67
CA LEU A 278 -17.56 18.37 4.22
C LEU A 278 -18.97 18.72 4.69
N ALA A 279 -19.04 19.45 5.80
CA ALA A 279 -20.31 20.00 6.30
C ALA A 279 -20.88 21.12 5.41
N LYS A 280 -20.02 21.76 4.62
CA LYS A 280 -20.37 22.83 3.67
C LYS A 280 -19.67 22.62 2.36
N PRO A 281 -20.35 22.76 1.21
CA PRO A 281 -19.70 22.76 -0.09
C PRO A 281 -18.58 23.80 -0.16
N SER A 282 -17.48 23.44 -0.82
CA SER A 282 -16.33 24.36 -0.97
C SER A 282 -15.72 24.27 -2.38
N PRO A 283 -16.51 24.44 -3.45
CA PRO A 283 -16.05 24.30 -4.84
C PRO A 283 -14.97 25.31 -5.22
N GLU A 284 -14.86 26.42 -4.50
CA GLU A 284 -13.80 27.41 -4.66
C GLU A 284 -12.39 26.81 -4.46
N LEU A 285 -12.23 25.71 -3.73
CA LEU A 285 -10.96 24.98 -3.60
C LEU A 285 -10.38 24.56 -4.94
N LEU A 286 -11.22 24.29 -5.94
CA LEU A 286 -10.77 23.84 -7.26
C LEU A 286 -10.12 24.97 -8.09
N THR A 287 -10.41 26.23 -7.77
CA THR A 287 -9.97 27.39 -8.55
C THR A 287 -9.14 28.40 -7.78
N ALA A 288 -9.12 28.30 -6.46
CA ALA A 288 -8.37 29.19 -5.56
C ALA A 288 -6.84 29.05 -5.73
N ARG A 289 -6.11 29.98 -5.11
CA ARG A 289 -4.65 29.92 -4.99
C ARG A 289 -4.20 29.48 -3.60
N HIS A 290 -4.98 29.80 -2.58
CA HIS A 290 -4.68 29.44 -1.20
C HIS A 290 -5.94 28.95 -0.49
N ALA A 291 -5.77 27.97 0.38
CA ALA A 291 -6.78 27.53 1.33
C ALA A 291 -6.15 27.22 2.69
N ARG A 292 -6.91 27.53 3.74
CA ARG A 292 -6.65 27.09 5.11
C ARG A 292 -7.69 26.08 5.53
N ILE A 293 -7.23 24.91 5.90
CA ILE A 293 -8.04 23.74 6.24
C ILE A 293 -7.73 23.33 7.68
N ALA A 294 -8.77 23.16 8.51
CA ALA A 294 -8.62 22.54 9.83
C ALA A 294 -8.79 21.04 9.72
N VAL A 295 -7.81 20.28 10.19
CA VAL A 295 -7.85 18.82 10.24
C VAL A 295 -7.74 18.37 11.68
N ARG A 296 -8.68 17.54 12.14
CA ARG A 296 -8.71 17.01 13.51
C ARG A 296 -8.78 15.49 13.47
N SER A 297 -8.05 14.86 14.38
CA SER A 297 -8.20 13.42 14.61
C SER A 297 -9.54 13.13 15.29
N THR A 298 -10.24 12.08 14.85
CA THR A 298 -11.51 11.64 15.46
C THR A 298 -11.31 10.57 16.54
N ASN A 299 -10.12 9.97 16.62
CA ASN A 299 -9.76 8.95 17.61
C ASN A 299 -8.76 9.45 18.67
N GLY A 300 -8.29 10.70 18.55
CA GLY A 300 -7.35 11.32 19.48
C GLY A 300 -5.87 11.09 19.17
N ASP A 301 -5.54 10.36 18.11
CA ASP A 301 -4.15 10.16 17.68
C ASP A 301 -3.53 11.46 17.18
N ALA A 302 -2.22 11.59 17.37
CA ALA A 302 -1.48 12.74 16.85
C ALA A 302 -1.42 12.71 15.31
N LEU A 303 -1.76 13.82 14.68
CA LEU A 303 -1.63 13.97 13.23
C LEU A 303 -0.20 14.41 12.87
N VAL A 304 0.41 13.71 11.93
CA VAL A 304 1.75 14.03 11.40
C VAL A 304 1.67 14.14 9.89
N PHE A 305 1.81 15.37 9.38
CA PHE A 305 1.76 15.64 7.95
C PHE A 305 3.07 16.21 7.44
N PRO A 306 3.47 15.92 6.18
CA PRO A 306 4.67 16.55 5.61
C PRO A 306 4.43 18.03 5.32
N ALA A 307 5.42 18.87 5.65
CA ALA A 307 5.48 20.27 5.21
C ALA A 307 6.25 20.33 3.88
N SER A 308 5.61 19.98 2.77
CA SER A 308 6.26 19.84 1.47
C SER A 308 5.40 20.41 0.34
N GLY A 309 6.05 20.77 -0.77
CA GLY A 309 5.36 21.40 -1.90
C GLY A 309 4.63 22.68 -1.47
N ALA A 310 3.37 22.76 -1.84
CA ALA A 310 2.48 23.85 -1.50
C ALA A 310 2.01 23.85 -0.03
N GLN A 311 2.20 22.74 0.72
CA GLN A 311 1.62 22.54 2.05
C GLN A 311 2.52 22.99 3.19
N ARG A 312 1.91 23.69 4.18
CA ARG A 312 2.45 23.97 5.51
C ARG A 312 1.38 23.68 6.54
N PHE A 313 1.78 23.52 7.79
CA PHE A 313 0.84 23.32 8.88
C PHE A 313 1.32 23.96 10.19
N GLU A 314 0.37 24.23 11.07
CA GLU A 314 0.60 24.67 12.44
C GLU A 314 -0.42 24.03 13.39
N ALA A 315 -0.11 24.02 14.68
CA ALA A 315 -1.04 23.49 15.67
C ALA A 315 -2.33 24.32 15.72
N ASN A 316 -3.47 23.65 15.73
CA ASN A 316 -4.76 24.29 15.95
C ASN A 316 -5.04 24.32 17.46
N PRO A 317 -5.20 25.51 18.09
CA PRO A 317 -5.50 25.63 19.51
C PRO A 317 -6.77 24.89 19.96
N ALA A 318 -7.71 24.64 19.03
CA ALA A 318 -8.93 23.87 19.28
C ALA A 318 -8.74 22.34 19.07
N GLY A 319 -7.48 21.90 18.90
CA GLY A 319 -7.10 20.52 18.63
C GLY A 319 -6.89 20.22 17.15
N GLY A 320 -5.91 19.35 16.85
CA GLY A 320 -5.50 19.01 15.49
C GLY A 320 -4.56 20.03 14.86
N LEU A 321 -4.66 20.20 13.54
CA LEU A 321 -3.78 21.05 12.74
C LEU A 321 -4.59 22.05 11.89
N PHE A 322 -4.05 23.24 11.71
CA PHE A 322 -4.35 24.06 10.54
C PHE A 322 -3.35 23.73 9.43
N VAL A 323 -3.86 23.46 8.25
CA VAL A 323 -3.07 23.18 7.06
C VAL A 323 -3.30 24.29 6.05
N ASP A 324 -2.24 24.99 5.69
CA ASP A 324 -2.23 26.03 4.67
C ASP A 324 -1.66 25.45 3.37
N ILE A 325 -2.43 25.51 2.28
CA ILE A 325 -2.04 25.04 0.96
C ILE A 325 -2.07 26.23 0.01
N ASP A 326 -0.89 26.63 -0.46
CA ASP A 326 -0.69 27.79 -1.34
C ASP A 326 -0.02 27.33 -2.64
N VAL A 327 -0.76 27.36 -3.74
CA VAL A 327 -0.31 26.90 -5.07
C VAL A 327 0.92 27.66 -5.59
N GLY A 328 1.12 28.89 -5.13
CA GLY A 328 2.31 29.70 -5.48
C GLY A 328 3.54 29.41 -4.62
N ARG A 329 3.38 28.58 -3.58
CA ARG A 329 4.47 28.25 -2.64
C ARG A 329 5.12 26.94 -3.00
N THR A 330 6.42 26.86 -2.73
CA THR A 330 7.22 25.63 -2.88
C THR A 330 7.96 25.35 -1.58
N SER A 331 8.42 24.13 -1.36
CA SER A 331 9.31 23.78 -0.26
C SER A 331 10.72 23.55 -0.75
N LEU A 332 11.69 24.19 -0.09
CA LEU A 332 13.10 23.93 -0.40
C LEU A 332 13.42 22.46 -0.15
N VAL A 333 14.21 21.89 -1.06
CA VAL A 333 14.76 20.55 -0.91
C VAL A 333 15.81 20.57 0.19
N THR A 334 15.77 19.64 1.13
CA THR A 334 16.82 19.51 2.16
C THR A 334 18.11 18.95 1.57
N ALA A 335 19.22 19.09 2.29
CA ALA A 335 20.50 18.54 1.86
C ALA A 335 20.46 17.00 1.75
N GLU A 336 19.74 16.34 2.66
CA GLU A 336 19.51 14.90 2.63
C GLU A 336 18.68 14.49 1.41
N GLU A 337 17.59 15.20 1.12
CA GLU A 337 16.74 14.93 -0.04
C GLU A 337 17.50 15.18 -1.36
N LEU A 338 18.37 16.21 -1.41
CA LEU A 338 19.18 16.49 -2.60
C LEU A 338 20.22 15.39 -2.87
N ALA A 339 20.77 14.79 -1.82
CA ALA A 339 21.72 13.70 -1.91
C ALA A 339 21.06 12.33 -2.13
N ASP A 340 19.74 12.24 -2.03
CA ASP A 340 19.02 10.97 -2.10
C ASP A 340 18.83 10.52 -3.55
N ALA A 341 19.68 9.58 -3.96
CA ALA A 341 19.66 9.02 -5.31
C ALA A 341 18.36 8.29 -5.68
N ARG A 342 17.51 7.95 -4.69
CA ARG A 342 16.23 7.25 -4.92
C ARG A 342 15.26 8.09 -5.76
N TYR A 343 15.31 9.42 -5.66
CA TYR A 343 14.46 10.31 -6.45
C TYR A 343 14.80 10.37 -7.95
N LEU A 344 15.93 9.80 -8.36
CA LEU A 344 16.32 9.60 -9.77
C LEU A 344 16.42 8.12 -10.15
N ALA A 345 16.38 7.21 -9.17
CA ALA A 345 16.52 5.79 -9.43
C ALA A 345 15.31 5.23 -10.16
N SER A 346 15.55 4.22 -11.00
CA SER A 346 14.51 3.36 -11.56
C SER A 346 14.14 2.29 -10.52
N SER A 347 12.87 2.02 -10.34
CA SER A 347 12.34 0.95 -9.51
C SER A 347 11.40 0.04 -10.31
N ILE A 348 10.79 -0.96 -9.67
CA ILE A 348 9.84 -1.85 -10.34
C ILE A 348 8.58 -1.11 -10.81
N LEU A 349 8.13 -0.12 -10.05
CA LEU A 349 6.96 0.71 -10.39
C LEU A 349 7.35 1.94 -11.22
N ILE A 350 8.40 2.66 -10.81
CA ILE A 350 8.90 3.84 -11.53
C ILE A 350 10.09 3.42 -12.41
N ASP A 351 9.82 2.65 -13.44
CA ASP A 351 10.81 2.07 -14.33
C ASP A 351 11.33 3.08 -15.39
N ALA A 352 11.87 4.17 -14.91
CA ALA A 352 12.34 5.31 -15.70
C ALA A 352 13.39 4.97 -16.78
N LYS A 353 14.01 3.80 -16.72
CA LYS A 353 14.99 3.31 -17.72
C LYS A 353 14.35 2.42 -18.78
N ASP A 354 13.05 2.17 -18.71
CA ASP A 354 12.36 1.42 -19.76
C ASP A 354 12.37 2.19 -21.09
N PRO A 355 12.68 1.53 -22.22
CA PRO A 355 12.70 2.20 -23.53
C PRO A 355 11.39 2.89 -23.90
N ALA A 356 10.22 2.31 -23.55
CA ALA A 356 8.93 2.94 -23.82
C ALA A 356 8.72 4.20 -22.98
N VAL A 357 9.13 4.18 -21.69
CA VAL A 357 9.07 5.35 -20.80
C VAL A 357 9.99 6.47 -21.30
N ILE A 358 11.22 6.12 -21.70
CA ILE A 358 12.19 7.10 -22.26
C ILE A 358 11.61 7.72 -23.55
N ASP A 359 11.07 6.91 -24.46
CA ASP A 359 10.44 7.40 -25.70
C ASP A 359 9.27 8.35 -25.40
N LEU A 360 8.39 8.00 -24.46
CA LEU A 360 7.29 8.87 -24.04
C LEU A 360 7.80 10.20 -23.48
N ALA A 361 8.83 10.18 -22.63
CA ALA A 361 9.41 11.38 -22.05
C ALA A 361 9.98 12.32 -23.12
N LEU A 362 10.72 11.78 -24.09
CA LEU A 362 11.25 12.53 -25.21
C LEU A 362 10.13 13.11 -26.09
N ARG A 363 9.10 12.33 -26.40
CA ARG A 363 7.95 12.80 -27.17
C ARG A 363 7.17 13.90 -26.45
N ALA A 364 6.99 13.79 -25.15
CA ALA A 364 6.30 14.80 -24.34
C ALA A 364 7.01 16.16 -24.42
N VAL A 365 8.33 16.17 -24.19
CA VAL A 365 9.15 17.39 -24.24
C VAL A 365 9.18 17.97 -25.65
N SER A 366 9.41 17.15 -26.69
CA SER A 366 9.49 17.62 -28.07
C SER A 366 8.15 18.11 -28.61
N SER A 367 7.02 17.49 -28.23
CA SER A 367 5.67 17.93 -28.62
C SER A 367 5.33 19.32 -28.07
N ALA A 368 5.87 19.67 -26.91
CA ALA A 368 5.79 21.00 -26.32
C ALA A 368 6.80 22.01 -26.94
N ARG A 369 7.59 21.59 -27.94
CA ARG A 369 8.67 22.37 -28.53
C ARG A 369 9.78 22.76 -27.55
N LEU A 370 9.99 21.91 -26.54
CA LEU A 370 11.05 22.03 -25.54
C LEU A 370 12.20 21.05 -25.85
N ASN A 371 13.32 21.25 -25.16
CA ASN A 371 14.49 20.38 -25.25
C ASN A 371 15.23 20.32 -23.90
N GLU A 372 16.34 19.62 -23.81
CA GLU A 372 17.12 19.42 -22.57
C GLU A 372 17.61 20.74 -21.93
N THR A 373 17.80 21.81 -22.71
CA THR A 373 18.23 23.13 -22.21
C THR A 373 17.08 24.03 -21.79
N SER A 374 15.84 23.63 -22.05
CA SER A 374 14.63 24.36 -21.61
C SER A 374 14.50 24.35 -20.09
N PRO A 375 13.88 25.38 -19.48
CA PRO A 375 13.66 25.43 -18.02
C PRO A 375 13.06 24.15 -17.49
N VAL A 376 13.53 23.71 -16.33
CA VAL A 376 13.07 22.46 -15.70
C VAL A 376 11.57 22.52 -15.41
N ALA A 377 11.07 23.68 -14.97
CA ALA A 377 9.66 23.91 -14.71
C ALA A 377 8.79 23.67 -15.96
N ASP A 378 9.23 24.20 -17.12
CA ASP A 378 8.48 24.05 -18.39
C ASP A 378 8.47 22.59 -18.86
N ARG A 379 9.60 21.88 -18.71
CA ARG A 379 9.69 20.45 -19.03
C ARG A 379 8.80 19.62 -18.11
N ALA A 380 8.80 19.92 -16.81
CA ALA A 380 7.98 19.21 -15.82
C ALA A 380 6.48 19.39 -16.11
N GLU A 381 6.04 20.60 -16.42
CA GLU A 381 4.64 20.86 -16.80
C GLU A 381 4.27 20.21 -18.15
N ALA A 382 5.17 20.21 -19.13
CA ALA A 382 4.94 19.52 -20.40
C ALA A 382 4.76 18.01 -20.21
N LEU A 383 5.55 17.38 -19.31
CA LEU A 383 5.42 15.97 -18.96
C LEU A 383 4.08 15.70 -18.26
N ARG A 384 3.69 16.55 -17.31
CA ARG A 384 2.39 16.45 -16.62
C ARG A 384 1.22 16.53 -17.61
N ALA A 385 1.21 17.55 -18.46
CA ALA A 385 0.15 17.75 -19.45
C ALA A 385 0.10 16.62 -20.49
N PHE A 386 1.26 16.04 -20.83
CA PHE A 386 1.33 14.88 -21.70
C PHE A 386 0.70 13.65 -21.06
N VAL A 387 1.03 13.33 -19.80
CA VAL A 387 0.48 12.17 -19.09
C VAL A 387 -1.04 12.28 -18.97
N MET A 388 -1.56 13.47 -18.65
CA MET A 388 -3.00 13.75 -18.59
C MET A 388 -3.75 13.39 -19.90
N GLN A 389 -3.11 13.67 -21.04
CA GLN A 389 -3.69 13.38 -22.37
C GLN A 389 -3.42 11.93 -22.81
N PHE A 390 -2.33 11.32 -22.33
CA PHE A 390 -1.88 10.00 -22.76
C PHE A 390 -2.71 8.87 -22.16
N ILE A 391 -3.11 8.98 -20.88
CA ILE A 391 -3.94 8.00 -20.18
C ILE A 391 -5.41 8.29 -20.53
N ILE A 392 -5.94 7.55 -21.51
CA ILE A 392 -7.27 7.73 -22.06
C ILE A 392 -8.32 6.77 -21.50
N HIS A 393 -7.87 5.64 -20.95
CA HIS A 393 -8.74 4.65 -20.31
C HIS A 393 -8.66 4.82 -18.80
N LYS A 394 -9.64 5.53 -18.23
CA LYS A 394 -9.74 5.72 -16.78
C LYS A 394 -10.37 4.46 -16.18
N ASP A 395 -9.54 3.56 -15.65
CA ASP A 395 -9.95 2.25 -15.16
C ASP A 395 -9.62 2.12 -13.67
N LEU A 396 -10.65 2.04 -12.84
CA LEU A 396 -10.52 1.78 -11.40
C LEU A 396 -10.18 0.30 -11.07
N ALA A 397 -10.17 -0.59 -12.05
CA ALA A 397 -9.84 -2.01 -11.84
C ALA A 397 -8.32 -2.27 -11.89
N THR A 398 -7.55 -1.39 -12.53
CA THR A 398 -6.08 -1.41 -12.49
C THR A 398 -5.60 -0.79 -11.18
N ALA A 399 -4.62 -1.40 -10.53
CA ALA A 399 -4.06 -0.88 -9.29
C ALA A 399 -2.54 -1.07 -9.30
N PHE A 400 -1.77 0.02 -9.16
CA PHE A 400 -0.31 0.04 -9.10
C PHE A 400 0.39 -0.63 -10.28
N ALA A 401 -0.04 -0.34 -11.50
CA ALA A 401 0.72 -0.72 -12.68
C ALA A 401 2.01 0.10 -12.76
N GLY A 402 3.13 -0.57 -13.10
CA GLY A 402 4.40 0.12 -13.35
C GLY A 402 4.31 1.05 -14.58
N ALA A 403 5.16 2.08 -14.63
CA ALA A 403 5.11 3.10 -15.69
C ALA A 403 5.20 2.50 -17.10
N SER A 404 5.98 1.45 -17.33
CA SER A 404 6.05 0.76 -18.64
C SER A 404 4.76 0.03 -19.01
N ALA A 405 4.06 -0.56 -18.03
CA ALA A 405 2.75 -1.17 -18.26
C ALA A 405 1.70 -0.11 -18.61
N VAL A 406 1.70 1.04 -17.92
CA VAL A 406 0.85 2.19 -18.24
C VAL A 406 1.18 2.75 -19.62
N ALA A 407 2.47 2.83 -19.98
CA ALA A 407 2.91 3.26 -21.30
C ALA A 407 2.35 2.39 -22.44
N GLN A 408 2.12 1.10 -22.18
CA GLN A 408 1.54 0.15 -23.13
C GLN A 408 0.01 0.18 -23.14
N SER A 409 -0.63 0.16 -21.97
CA SER A 409 -2.08 0.04 -21.82
C SER A 409 -2.82 1.37 -22.05
N LYS A 410 -2.18 2.51 -21.73
CA LYS A 410 -2.81 3.85 -21.66
C LYS A 410 -4.02 3.87 -20.72
N ALA A 411 -4.01 3.00 -19.73
CA ALA A 411 -5.08 2.83 -18.77
C ALA A 411 -4.56 3.06 -17.36
N GLY A 412 -5.40 3.59 -16.48
CA GLY A 412 -5.09 3.77 -15.09
C GLY A 412 -5.90 4.89 -14.43
N ASP A 413 -5.78 4.94 -13.10
CA ASP A 413 -6.35 5.97 -12.24
C ASP A 413 -5.28 6.98 -11.75
N CYS A 414 -5.48 7.63 -10.61
CA CYS A 414 -4.53 8.60 -10.09
C CYS A 414 -3.15 7.98 -9.78
N SER A 415 -3.09 6.71 -9.39
CA SER A 415 -1.83 6.04 -9.08
C SER A 415 -0.97 5.85 -10.33
N GLU A 416 -1.56 5.41 -11.43
CA GLU A 416 -0.87 5.26 -12.72
C GLU A 416 -0.45 6.60 -13.31
N HIS A 417 -1.28 7.65 -13.16
CA HIS A 417 -0.89 9.01 -13.57
C HIS A 417 0.33 9.50 -12.78
N ALA A 418 0.34 9.30 -11.46
CA ALA A 418 1.45 9.70 -10.60
C ALA A 418 2.73 8.92 -10.90
N VAL A 419 2.63 7.58 -11.03
CA VAL A 419 3.76 6.69 -11.31
C VAL A 419 4.35 6.97 -12.69
N LEU A 420 3.51 7.11 -13.73
CA LEU A 420 3.99 7.42 -15.08
C LEU A 420 4.65 8.80 -15.12
N LEU A 421 4.04 9.83 -14.51
CA LEU A 421 4.64 11.16 -14.47
C LEU A 421 6.00 11.14 -13.74
N ALA A 422 6.09 10.48 -12.59
CA ALA A 422 7.36 10.35 -11.87
C ALA A 422 8.44 9.64 -12.71
N ALA A 423 8.07 8.61 -13.47
CA ALA A 423 9.00 7.90 -14.35
C ALA A 423 9.47 8.77 -15.52
N LEU A 424 8.57 9.53 -16.17
CA LEU A 424 8.92 10.45 -17.25
C LEU A 424 9.84 11.58 -16.74
N LEU A 425 9.58 12.13 -15.54
CA LEU A 425 10.44 13.13 -14.89
C LEU A 425 11.85 12.56 -14.67
N ARG A 426 11.96 11.37 -14.06
CA ARG A 426 13.26 10.71 -13.83
C ARG A 426 13.99 10.39 -15.14
N ALA A 427 13.29 9.96 -16.17
CA ALA A 427 13.86 9.73 -17.50
C ALA A 427 14.42 11.02 -18.13
N GLN A 428 13.93 12.18 -17.72
CA GLN A 428 14.44 13.51 -18.11
C GLN A 428 15.46 14.09 -17.11
N GLY A 429 15.94 13.30 -16.16
CA GLY A 429 16.89 13.73 -15.13
C GLY A 429 16.31 14.67 -14.08
N ILE A 430 14.98 14.72 -13.93
CA ILE A 430 14.29 15.54 -12.93
C ILE A 430 13.93 14.65 -11.73
N PRO A 431 14.52 14.89 -10.54
CA PRO A 431 14.19 14.10 -9.34
C PRO A 431 12.71 14.22 -9.02
N SER A 432 12.08 13.09 -8.71
CA SER A 432 10.64 13.05 -8.47
C SER A 432 10.24 11.99 -7.43
N ARG A 433 9.09 12.22 -6.78
CA ARG A 433 8.47 11.29 -5.85
C ARG A 433 6.95 11.30 -6.00
N VAL A 434 6.31 10.24 -5.55
CA VAL A 434 4.86 10.17 -5.46
C VAL A 434 4.42 10.82 -4.15
N ALA A 435 3.39 11.64 -4.23
CA ALA A 435 2.68 12.24 -3.13
C ALA A 435 1.34 11.52 -2.96
N SER A 436 0.97 11.21 -1.73
CA SER A 436 -0.28 10.54 -1.37
C SER A 436 -1.03 11.37 -0.34
N GLY A 437 -2.35 11.47 -0.49
CA GLY A 437 -3.15 12.27 0.40
C GLY A 437 -4.63 12.23 0.04
N MET A 438 -5.30 13.36 0.22
CA MET A 438 -6.72 13.51 -0.11
C MET A 438 -6.92 14.71 -1.03
N VAL A 439 -7.90 14.62 -1.92
CA VAL A 439 -8.30 15.73 -2.78
C VAL A 439 -9.78 16.02 -2.64
N TYR A 440 -10.13 17.31 -2.65
CA TYR A 440 -11.53 17.74 -2.69
C TYR A 440 -12.16 17.43 -4.05
N ALA A 441 -13.34 16.85 -4.00
CA ALA A 441 -14.21 16.60 -5.16
C ALA A 441 -15.63 17.09 -4.86
N GLU A 442 -16.24 17.81 -5.82
CA GLU A 442 -17.65 18.22 -5.73
C GLU A 442 -18.58 17.01 -5.76
N GLU A 443 -18.20 15.98 -6.53
CA GLU A 443 -18.91 14.70 -6.56
C GLU A 443 -17.92 13.57 -6.83
N PHE A 444 -17.97 12.50 -5.99
CA PHE A 444 -17.19 11.30 -6.21
C PHE A 444 -17.89 10.08 -5.60
N ALA A 445 -17.97 8.99 -6.38
CA ALA A 445 -18.60 7.72 -5.97
C ALA A 445 -20.04 7.91 -5.40
N GLY A 446 -20.82 8.83 -5.96
CA GLY A 446 -22.17 9.14 -5.53
C GLY A 446 -22.28 10.00 -4.27
N LYS A 447 -21.16 10.45 -3.70
CA LYS A 447 -21.12 11.43 -2.59
C LYS A 447 -20.72 12.82 -3.11
N ARG A 448 -21.21 13.85 -2.43
CA ARG A 448 -20.91 15.24 -2.78
C ARG A 448 -20.06 15.90 -1.70
N ASP A 449 -19.26 16.85 -2.17
CA ASP A 449 -18.43 17.71 -1.30
C ASP A 449 -17.56 16.89 -0.35
N VAL A 450 -16.70 16.05 -0.94
CA VAL A 450 -15.87 15.10 -0.20
C VAL A 450 -14.38 15.36 -0.40
N PHE A 451 -13.59 15.05 0.62
CA PHE A 451 -12.17 14.76 0.45
C PHE A 451 -12.03 13.25 0.25
N ALA A 452 -11.46 12.87 -0.88
CA ALA A 452 -11.23 11.49 -1.25
C ALA A 452 -9.75 11.22 -1.44
N TRP A 453 -9.32 9.98 -1.29
CA TRP A 453 -7.91 9.57 -1.43
C TRP A 453 -7.40 9.85 -2.83
N HIS A 454 -6.16 10.35 -2.91
CA HIS A 454 -5.57 10.76 -4.18
C HIS A 454 -4.05 10.61 -4.17
N MET A 455 -3.49 10.39 -5.36
CA MET A 455 -2.07 10.38 -5.61
C MET A 455 -1.71 11.37 -6.71
N TRP A 456 -0.58 12.07 -6.51
CA TRP A 456 0.01 12.96 -7.50
C TRP A 456 1.52 12.88 -7.44
N THR A 457 2.23 13.74 -8.15
CA THR A 457 3.68 13.72 -8.21
C THR A 457 4.26 15.01 -7.64
N GLN A 458 5.36 14.90 -6.90
CA GLN A 458 6.23 16.05 -6.61
C GLN A 458 7.52 15.93 -7.42
N ALA A 459 7.97 17.05 -7.98
CA ALA A 459 9.23 17.15 -8.72
C ALA A 459 10.16 18.19 -8.10
N GLN A 460 11.48 17.96 -8.18
CA GLN A 460 12.47 18.97 -7.80
C GLN A 460 12.69 19.93 -8.96
N VAL A 461 12.34 21.18 -8.76
CA VAL A 461 12.50 22.27 -9.71
C VAL A 461 13.19 23.42 -9.00
N ASP A 462 14.33 23.88 -9.52
CA ASP A 462 15.10 25.01 -9.00
C ASP A 462 15.39 24.94 -7.49
N GLY A 463 15.72 23.72 -7.01
CA GLY A 463 16.03 23.48 -5.60
C GLY A 463 14.81 23.41 -4.67
N ALA A 464 13.60 23.24 -5.21
CA ALA A 464 12.38 23.14 -4.44
C ALA A 464 11.48 21.99 -4.93
N TRP A 465 10.67 21.42 -4.02
CA TRP A 465 9.59 20.52 -4.39
C TRP A 465 8.37 21.31 -4.88
N ILE A 466 7.87 20.96 -6.05
CA ILE A 466 6.61 21.46 -6.62
C ILE A 466 5.61 20.31 -6.78
N ASP A 467 4.33 20.61 -6.63
CA ASP A 467 3.24 19.64 -6.80
C ASP A 467 2.72 19.65 -8.24
N LEU A 468 2.57 18.46 -8.83
CA LEU A 468 2.14 18.24 -10.20
C LEU A 468 1.10 17.10 -10.23
N ASP A 469 -0.14 17.42 -10.54
CA ASP A 469 -1.20 16.42 -10.69
C ASP A 469 -1.53 16.20 -12.17
N ALA A 470 -1.20 15.01 -12.67
CA ALA A 470 -1.45 14.63 -14.06
C ALA A 470 -2.91 14.15 -14.31
N THR A 471 -3.77 14.14 -13.30
CA THR A 471 -5.20 13.88 -13.48
C THR A 471 -5.99 15.14 -13.87
N LEU A 472 -5.41 16.34 -13.62
CA LEU A 472 -6.04 17.62 -13.85
C LEU A 472 -5.81 18.14 -15.28
N SER A 473 -6.89 18.60 -15.94
CA SER A 473 -6.82 19.11 -17.31
C SER A 473 -6.48 20.60 -17.42
N SER A 474 -6.96 21.42 -16.49
CA SER A 474 -6.92 22.88 -16.57
C SER A 474 -5.79 23.56 -15.81
N ARG A 475 -5.17 22.87 -14.86
CA ARG A 475 -4.07 23.36 -14.03
C ARG A 475 -3.24 22.20 -13.47
N SER A 476 -2.02 22.50 -13.03
CA SER A 476 -1.12 21.48 -12.48
C SER A 476 -1.44 21.08 -11.04
N PHE A 477 -2.13 21.94 -10.28
CA PHE A 477 -2.43 21.73 -8.87
C PHE A 477 -3.46 22.73 -8.36
N HIS A 478 -4.18 22.43 -7.26
CA HIS A 478 -5.09 23.35 -6.57
C HIS A 478 -5.09 23.11 -5.05
N PRO A 479 -5.52 24.09 -4.21
CA PRO A 479 -5.41 24.00 -2.74
C PRO A 479 -6.42 23.02 -2.10
N GLY A 480 -7.19 22.30 -2.88
CA GLY A 480 -7.98 21.17 -2.41
C GLY A 480 -7.19 19.87 -2.23
N HIS A 481 -5.84 19.86 -2.37
CA HIS A 481 -4.99 18.70 -2.13
C HIS A 481 -4.40 18.74 -0.73
N LEU A 482 -4.72 17.78 0.11
CA LEU A 482 -4.16 17.59 1.45
C LEU A 482 -3.10 16.51 1.41
N LEU A 483 -1.82 16.87 1.55
CA LEU A 483 -0.70 15.93 1.50
C LEU A 483 -0.56 15.20 2.84
N LEU A 484 -0.52 13.87 2.80
CA LEU A 484 -0.39 13.00 3.98
C LEU A 484 0.94 12.23 4.02
N ALA A 485 1.49 11.88 2.86
CA ALA A 485 2.76 11.17 2.75
C ALA A 485 3.44 11.44 1.41
N THR A 486 4.77 11.19 1.34
CA THR A 486 5.55 11.19 0.10
C THR A 486 6.41 9.96 0.04
N SER A 487 6.62 9.39 -1.16
CA SER A 487 7.43 8.19 -1.33
C SER A 487 8.26 8.24 -2.61
N ALA A 488 9.52 7.82 -2.53
CA ALA A 488 10.35 7.61 -3.71
C ALA A 488 9.88 6.41 -4.55
N GLN A 489 8.96 5.58 -4.02
CA GLN A 489 8.53 4.31 -4.61
C GLN A 489 9.73 3.43 -4.97
N ASP A 490 10.74 3.44 -4.10
CA ASP A 490 11.81 2.48 -4.17
C ASP A 490 11.35 1.15 -3.56
N ASP A 491 11.93 0.07 -4.02
CA ASP A 491 11.52 -1.30 -3.69
C ASP A 491 11.75 -1.66 -2.21
N ALA A 492 12.28 -0.74 -1.39
CA ALA A 492 12.64 -0.97 0.01
C ALA A 492 11.84 -0.17 1.06
N GLN A 493 11.05 0.85 0.68
CA GLN A 493 10.47 1.80 1.63
C GLN A 493 8.97 2.10 1.48
N LEU A 494 8.18 1.18 0.96
CA LEU A 494 6.73 1.35 0.88
C LEU A 494 6.03 1.55 2.25
N ASP A 495 6.73 1.34 3.38
CA ASP A 495 6.08 1.01 4.64
C ASP A 495 5.87 2.15 5.64
N ALA A 496 6.81 3.08 5.83
CA ALA A 496 6.69 4.08 6.89
C ALA A 496 5.68 5.18 6.56
N ASP A 497 5.71 5.67 5.31
CA ASP A 497 4.80 6.73 4.84
C ASP A 497 3.38 6.19 4.72
N PHE A 498 3.25 4.91 4.40
CA PHE A 498 2.00 4.19 4.28
C PHE A 498 1.32 3.94 5.63
N SER A 499 2.06 3.72 6.70
CA SER A 499 1.51 3.52 8.06
C SER A 499 0.80 4.78 8.56
N ASN A 500 1.37 5.96 8.29
CA ASN A 500 0.73 7.24 8.60
C ASN A 500 -0.54 7.48 7.77
N LEU A 501 -0.50 7.11 6.51
CA LEU A 501 -1.64 7.17 5.61
C LEU A 501 -2.83 6.37 6.17
N LEU A 502 -2.59 5.13 6.58
CA LEU A 502 -3.61 4.23 7.09
C LEU A 502 -4.17 4.63 8.46
N SER A 503 -3.34 5.16 9.35
CA SER A 503 -3.80 5.65 10.65
C SER A 503 -4.70 6.88 10.49
N THR A 504 -4.49 7.67 9.45
CA THR A 504 -5.26 8.88 9.14
C THR A 504 -6.58 8.56 8.41
N MET A 505 -6.60 7.49 7.61
CA MET A 505 -7.77 7.06 6.83
C MET A 505 -8.99 6.82 7.71
N GLY A 506 -10.09 7.56 7.46
CA GLY A 506 -11.34 7.41 8.22
C GLY A 506 -11.30 7.96 9.64
N ASN A 507 -10.12 8.42 10.12
CA ASN A 507 -9.92 8.96 11.46
C ASN A 507 -9.71 10.47 11.49
N VAL A 508 -10.06 11.19 10.44
CA VAL A 508 -9.96 12.65 10.40
C VAL A 508 -11.29 13.30 10.06
N SER A 509 -11.49 14.47 10.63
CA SER A 509 -12.50 15.43 10.19
C SER A 509 -11.81 16.62 9.53
N ILE A 510 -12.41 17.13 8.48
CA ILE A 510 -11.88 18.23 7.66
C ILE A 510 -12.89 19.37 7.65
N GLU A 511 -12.42 20.59 7.87
CA GLU A 511 -13.20 21.80 7.79
C GLU A 511 -12.42 22.85 6.97
N VAL A 512 -13.02 23.39 5.94
CA VAL A 512 -12.44 24.49 5.17
C VAL A 512 -12.68 25.79 5.95
N VAL A 513 -11.59 26.41 6.41
CA VAL A 513 -11.64 27.60 7.26
C VAL A 513 -11.64 28.87 6.45
N HIS A 514 -10.80 28.90 5.40
CA HIS A 514 -10.62 30.06 4.55
C HIS A 514 -10.12 29.68 3.16
N VAL A 515 -10.55 30.41 2.14
CA VAL A 515 -10.13 30.22 0.75
C VAL A 515 -9.90 31.58 0.10
N ASP A 516 -8.70 31.78 -0.47
CA ASP A 516 -8.33 32.98 -1.23
C ASP A 516 -8.30 32.66 -2.74
N ARG A 517 -8.93 33.53 -3.52
CA ARG A 517 -8.99 33.42 -5.00
C ARG A 517 -7.70 33.87 -5.69
#